data_7b34134240235ea4382a9742f67d942a
#
_entry.id   7b34134240235ea4382a9742f67d942a
#
_cell.length_a   1.000
_cell.length_b   1.000
_cell.length_c   1.000
_cell.angle_alpha   90.00
_cell.angle_beta   90.00
_cell.angle_gamma   90.00
#
_symmetry.space_group_name_H-M   'P 1'
#
loop_
_entity.id
_entity.type
_entity.pdbx_description
1 polymer ?
#
loop_
_entity_poly.entity_id
_entity_poly.type
_entity_poly.pdbx_seq_one_letter_code
_entity_poly.pdbx_strand_id
1 'polypeptide(L)'
;MNNQDKGAERANQASIDAPRDRLMELPIFPLKNVVLFPGMVLPLRIFEMRYREMINRCIEERLPFGVVLIAEGQEVGASAKPHTVGTAARIVRVERLEDGRMNITAVGTQRFRILQLRDDQSYLTAVVSHFPIVNGATRLASDLSQRVRPKVLDYVALLSKAANVNLTLDRLPEDPLTLAFLVAISLQVGDKDKQQLLEAVGVPEMLALESRMLSRELLLLKYMNDTREDMQLLNRGPSGYIFPN
;
A
#
# COMPACT_ATOMS: atom_id res chain seq x y z
N MET A 1 35.79 -13.67 -51.08
CA MET A 1 36.36 -12.84 -50.01
C MET A 1 35.35 -11.73 -49.72
N ASN A 2 34.71 -11.65 -48.73
CA ASN A 2 34.29 -12.23 -47.49
C ASN A 2 33.05 -11.41 -47.07
N ASN A 3 31.90 -12.05 -47.05
CA ASN A 3 30.60 -11.43 -46.69
C ASN A 3 30.15 -11.98 -45.32
N GLN A 4 31.08 -12.35 -44.42
CA GLN A 4 30.80 -12.95 -43.11
C GLN A 4 31.07 -12.05 -41.92
N ASP A 5 31.59 -10.84 -42.08
CA ASP A 5 32.01 -9.98 -40.93
C ASP A 5 31.01 -8.91 -40.52
N LYS A 6 29.82 -8.80 -41.19
CA LYS A 6 28.79 -7.82 -40.80
C LYS A 6 27.67 -8.37 -39.90
N GLY A 7 27.72 -9.67 -39.56
CA GLY A 7 26.71 -10.30 -38.70
C GLY A 7 27.03 -10.26 -37.19
N ALA A 8 28.33 -10.16 -36.84
CA ALA A 8 28.75 -10.21 -35.44
C ALA A 8 28.70 -8.86 -34.70
N GLU A 9 28.75 -7.73 -35.43
CA GLU A 9 28.67 -6.41 -34.81
C GLU A 9 27.23 -5.97 -34.48
N ARG A 10 26.21 -6.55 -35.11
CA ARG A 10 24.80 -6.24 -34.81
C ARG A 10 24.22 -7.01 -33.62
N ALA A 11 24.86 -8.10 -33.21
CA ALA A 11 24.42 -8.90 -32.06
C ALA A 11 24.89 -8.34 -30.72
N ASN A 12 25.88 -7.44 -30.71
CA ASN A 12 26.48 -6.89 -29.48
C ASN A 12 25.94 -5.48 -29.10
N GLN A 13 25.02 -4.93 -29.89
CA GLN A 13 24.39 -3.62 -29.62
C GLN A 13 23.00 -3.70 -29.02
N ALA A 14 22.43 -4.90 -28.84
CA ALA A 14 21.10 -5.12 -28.27
C ALA A 14 21.08 -5.37 -26.77
N SER A 15 22.21 -5.23 -26.07
CA SER A 15 22.34 -5.57 -24.64
C SER A 15 22.60 -4.38 -23.70
N ILE A 16 22.35 -3.13 -24.12
CA ILE A 16 22.65 -1.93 -23.30
C ILE A 16 21.44 -1.02 -23.10
N ASP A 17 20.22 -1.54 -23.19
CA ASP A 17 19.00 -0.81 -22.76
C ASP A 17 18.23 -1.55 -21.67
N ALA A 18 18.94 -1.97 -20.61
CA ALA A 18 18.29 -2.09 -19.31
C ALA A 18 17.95 -0.64 -18.87
N PRO A 19 16.71 -0.35 -18.44
CA PRO A 19 16.39 0.98 -17.94
C PRO A 19 17.37 1.30 -16.83
N ARG A 20 18.28 2.25 -17.06
CA ARG A 20 19.18 2.80 -16.04
C ARG A 20 18.28 3.20 -14.91
N ASP A 21 18.43 2.60 -13.73
CA ASP A 21 17.73 2.93 -12.49
C ASP A 21 17.79 4.45 -12.32
N ARG A 22 16.69 5.14 -12.66
CA ARG A 22 16.67 6.59 -12.64
C ARG A 22 16.64 6.99 -11.17
N LEU A 23 17.81 7.32 -10.66
CA LEU A 23 17.93 7.84 -9.31
C LEU A 23 17.14 9.15 -9.23
N MET A 24 16.32 9.26 -8.22
CA MET A 24 15.53 10.46 -7.93
C MET A 24 15.79 10.88 -6.50
N GLU A 25 15.77 12.17 -6.26
CA GLU A 25 15.75 12.72 -4.90
C GLU A 25 14.30 13.06 -4.55
N LEU A 26 13.82 12.51 -3.42
CA LEU A 26 12.48 12.74 -2.93
C LEU A 26 12.50 13.29 -1.50
N PRO A 27 11.67 14.32 -1.19
CA PRO A 27 11.28 14.61 0.17
C PRO A 27 10.58 13.41 0.79
N ILE A 28 10.93 13.04 2.01
CA ILE A 28 10.39 11.83 2.67
C ILE A 28 9.47 12.21 3.82
N PHE A 29 8.28 11.65 3.80
CA PHE A 29 7.27 11.77 4.85
C PHE A 29 7.15 10.44 5.59
N PRO A 30 7.86 10.24 6.70
CA PRO A 30 7.72 9.02 7.49
C PRO A 30 6.45 9.09 8.32
N LEU A 31 5.62 8.05 8.23
CA LEU A 31 4.35 7.91 8.93
C LEU A 31 4.33 6.67 9.80
N LYS A 32 3.66 6.76 10.95
CA LYS A 32 3.26 5.61 11.75
C LYS A 32 1.94 5.06 11.21
N ASN A 33 1.78 3.75 11.29
CA ASN A 33 0.52 3.06 11.04
C ASN A 33 -0.08 3.29 9.63
N VAL A 34 0.75 3.71 8.66
CA VAL A 34 0.33 3.93 7.28
C VAL A 34 1.35 3.35 6.31
N VAL A 35 0.92 2.37 5.53
CA VAL A 35 1.62 1.87 4.37
C VAL A 35 0.85 2.29 3.12
N LEU A 36 1.44 3.16 2.32
CA LEU A 36 0.81 3.67 1.11
C LEU A 36 1.08 2.74 -0.07
N PHE A 37 0.01 2.32 -0.75
CA PHE A 37 0.11 1.55 -1.99
C PHE A 37 -0.13 2.43 -3.23
N PRO A 38 0.41 2.06 -4.41
CA PRO A 38 0.01 2.66 -5.67
C PRO A 38 -1.51 2.63 -5.85
N GLY A 39 -2.10 3.76 -6.27
CA GLY A 39 -3.55 3.93 -6.41
C GLY A 39 -4.31 4.29 -5.13
N MET A 40 -3.69 4.15 -3.95
CA MET A 40 -4.33 4.49 -2.68
C MET A 40 -4.42 6.00 -2.48
N VAL A 41 -5.57 6.47 -2.01
CA VAL A 41 -5.80 7.87 -1.63
C VAL A 41 -5.42 8.06 -0.16
N LEU A 42 -4.62 9.08 0.11
CA LEU A 42 -4.11 9.42 1.44
C LEU A 42 -4.49 10.86 1.81
N PRO A 43 -5.49 11.09 2.66
CA PRO A 43 -5.73 12.38 3.27
C PRO A 43 -4.74 12.63 4.39
N LEU A 44 -4.13 13.81 4.42
CA LEU A 44 -3.15 14.22 5.43
C LEU A 44 -3.49 15.62 5.96
N ARG A 45 -3.34 15.79 7.27
CA ARG A 45 -3.38 17.08 7.92
C ARG A 45 -1.96 17.53 8.28
N ILE A 46 -1.50 18.58 7.62
CA ILE A 46 -0.13 19.09 7.74
C ILE A 46 -0.13 20.24 8.73
N PHE A 47 0.45 20.01 9.92
CA PHE A 47 0.50 21.02 11.00
C PHE A 47 1.94 21.32 11.45
N GLU A 48 2.87 20.38 11.37
CA GLU A 48 4.27 20.59 11.73
C GLU A 48 4.98 21.50 10.71
N MET A 49 5.79 22.45 11.20
CA MET A 49 6.48 23.45 10.36
C MET A 49 7.35 22.77 9.28
N ARG A 50 8.12 21.76 9.64
CA ARG A 50 8.98 21.02 8.69
C ARG A 50 8.20 20.39 7.54
N TYR A 51 7.03 19.83 7.82
CA TYR A 51 6.19 19.22 6.78
C TYR A 51 5.39 20.26 6.00
N ARG A 52 5.07 21.41 6.61
CA ARG A 52 4.49 22.55 5.87
C ARG A 52 5.48 23.09 4.83
N GLU A 53 6.76 23.23 5.19
CA GLU A 53 7.84 23.60 4.28
C GLU A 53 7.98 22.58 3.14
N MET A 54 8.11 21.30 3.47
CA MET A 54 8.22 20.21 2.52
C MET A 54 7.05 20.20 1.51
N ILE A 55 5.81 20.28 2.01
CA ILE A 55 4.61 20.22 1.16
C ILE A 55 4.47 21.48 0.30
N ASN A 56 4.79 22.66 0.81
CA ASN A 56 4.81 23.87 0.00
C ASN A 56 5.78 23.75 -1.17
N ARG A 57 7.01 23.29 -0.91
CA ARG A 57 7.98 23.00 -1.97
C ARG A 57 7.44 22.00 -2.99
N CYS A 58 6.83 20.89 -2.53
CA CYS A 58 6.25 19.90 -3.44
C CYS A 58 5.13 20.48 -4.32
N ILE A 59 4.33 21.43 -3.78
CA ILE A 59 3.27 22.09 -4.55
C ILE A 59 3.88 23.05 -5.58
N GLU A 60 4.82 23.90 -5.18
CA GLU A 60 5.45 24.93 -6.01
C GLU A 60 6.23 24.31 -7.17
N GLU A 61 7.03 23.28 -6.88
CA GLU A 61 7.88 22.61 -7.87
C GLU A 61 7.15 21.46 -8.58
N ARG A 62 5.89 21.15 -8.21
CA ARG A 62 5.11 20.01 -8.72
C ARG A 62 5.81 18.66 -8.53
N LEU A 63 6.53 18.51 -7.44
CA LEU A 63 7.27 17.31 -7.10
C LEU A 63 6.39 16.32 -6.32
N PRO A 64 6.59 15.02 -6.50
CA PRO A 64 6.08 14.02 -5.58
C PRO A 64 6.87 14.04 -4.27
N PHE A 65 6.30 13.46 -3.21
CA PHE A 65 7.00 13.13 -1.97
C PHE A 65 6.90 11.64 -1.69
N GLY A 66 7.86 11.08 -0.97
CA GLY A 66 7.88 9.67 -0.60
C GLY A 66 7.19 9.44 0.73
N VAL A 67 6.22 8.53 0.78
CA VAL A 67 5.62 8.05 2.03
C VAL A 67 6.25 6.74 2.40
N VAL A 68 6.73 6.64 3.65
CA VAL A 68 7.38 5.44 4.19
C VAL A 68 6.85 5.12 5.59
N LEU A 69 6.71 3.83 5.90
CA LEU A 69 6.40 3.39 7.24
C LEU A 69 7.63 3.57 8.15
N ILE A 70 7.42 4.06 9.37
CA ILE A 70 8.46 4.11 10.40
C ILE A 70 8.70 2.70 10.94
N ALA A 71 9.92 2.20 10.82
CA ALA A 71 10.32 0.91 11.38
C ALA A 71 10.65 1.01 12.87
N GLU A 72 11.40 2.07 13.25
CA GLU A 72 11.83 2.32 14.62
C GLU A 72 11.78 3.83 14.90
N GLY A 73 11.45 4.22 16.14
CA GLY A 73 11.42 5.62 16.57
C GLY A 73 10.03 6.23 16.59
N GLN A 74 9.99 7.57 16.60
CA GLN A 74 8.73 8.33 16.66
C GLN A 74 8.58 9.24 15.44
N GLU A 75 7.33 9.52 15.07
CA GLU A 75 6.97 10.42 13.98
C GLU A 75 7.39 11.87 14.27
N VAL A 76 7.38 12.22 15.55
CA VAL A 76 7.77 13.55 16.06
C VAL A 76 9.15 13.44 16.71
N GLY A 77 10.13 14.20 16.19
CA GLY A 77 11.49 14.23 16.72
C GLY A 77 12.55 13.63 15.77
N ALA A 78 13.81 13.74 16.14
CA ALA A 78 14.97 13.65 15.25
C ALA A 78 15.44 12.23 14.87
N SER A 79 14.71 11.13 15.09
CA SER A 79 15.29 9.78 14.87
C SER A 79 14.33 8.71 14.38
N ALA A 80 13.44 9.05 13.46
CA ALA A 80 12.65 8.02 12.81
C ALA A 80 13.51 7.26 11.79
N LYS A 81 13.68 5.95 11.98
CA LYS A 81 14.28 5.07 10.99
C LYS A 81 13.17 4.48 10.11
N PRO A 82 13.02 4.93 8.87
CA PRO A 82 11.98 4.43 8.01
C PRO A 82 12.34 3.05 7.43
N HIS A 83 11.31 2.31 6.99
CA HIS A 83 11.51 1.19 6.08
C HIS A 83 12.15 1.66 4.78
N THR A 84 12.90 0.77 4.12
CA THR A 84 13.62 1.12 2.88
C THR A 84 12.72 1.17 1.65
N VAL A 85 11.55 0.54 1.68
CA VAL A 85 10.58 0.56 0.58
C VAL A 85 9.39 1.43 0.97
N GLY A 86 9.03 2.34 0.08
CA GLY A 86 7.90 3.24 0.23
C GLY A 86 7.20 3.50 -1.10
N THR A 87 6.23 4.41 -1.08
CA THR A 87 5.47 4.81 -2.26
C THR A 87 5.54 6.32 -2.46
N ALA A 88 5.90 6.75 -3.66
CA ALA A 88 5.83 8.14 -4.07
C ALA A 88 4.37 8.59 -4.16
N ALA A 89 4.06 9.74 -3.59
CA ALA A 89 2.73 10.31 -3.52
C ALA A 89 2.67 11.62 -4.28
N ARG A 90 1.60 11.82 -5.06
CA ARG A 90 1.31 13.08 -5.75
C ARG A 90 0.15 13.79 -5.08
N ILE A 91 0.31 15.07 -4.79
CA ILE A 91 -0.73 15.91 -4.21
C ILE A 91 -1.78 16.18 -5.30
N VAL A 92 -3.05 15.88 -5.00
CA VAL A 92 -4.19 16.09 -5.93
C VAL A 92 -5.16 17.16 -5.44
N ARG A 93 -5.15 17.45 -4.13
CA ARG A 93 -5.98 18.50 -3.53
C ARG A 93 -5.24 19.15 -2.37
N VAL A 94 -5.39 20.46 -2.24
CA VAL A 94 -4.85 21.25 -1.13
C VAL A 94 -5.94 22.19 -0.62
N GLU A 95 -6.12 22.21 0.68
CA GLU A 95 -6.96 23.15 1.40
C GLU A 95 -6.09 23.85 2.46
N ARG A 96 -5.88 25.16 2.31
CA ARG A 96 -5.09 25.98 3.23
C ARG A 96 -5.99 26.51 4.34
N LEU A 97 -5.53 26.42 5.59
CA LEU A 97 -6.23 26.94 6.76
C LEU A 97 -5.61 28.28 7.17
N GLU A 98 -6.41 29.13 7.85
CA GLU A 98 -6.00 30.49 8.26
C GLU A 98 -4.73 30.54 9.14
N ASP A 99 -4.49 29.50 9.94
CA ASP A 99 -3.32 29.36 10.80
C ASP A 99 -2.08 28.79 10.06
N GLY A 100 -2.17 28.67 8.75
CA GLY A 100 -1.12 28.16 7.87
C GLY A 100 -0.96 26.63 7.89
N ARG A 101 -1.80 25.89 8.60
CA ARG A 101 -1.94 24.43 8.43
C ARG A 101 -2.58 24.13 7.08
N MET A 102 -2.47 22.87 6.64
CA MET A 102 -3.06 22.44 5.39
C MET A 102 -3.71 21.06 5.54
N ASN A 103 -4.84 20.86 4.90
CA ASN A 103 -5.36 19.54 4.59
C ASN A 103 -4.99 19.24 3.14
N ILE A 104 -4.33 18.13 2.91
CA ILE A 104 -4.00 17.70 1.55
C ILE A 104 -4.60 16.32 1.28
N THR A 105 -4.89 16.05 0.02
CA THR A 105 -5.16 14.71 -0.46
C THR A 105 -4.05 14.32 -1.42
N ALA A 106 -3.39 13.22 -1.16
CA ALA A 106 -2.36 12.67 -2.03
C ALA A 106 -2.78 11.31 -2.57
N VAL A 107 -2.20 10.90 -3.68
CA VAL A 107 -2.42 9.58 -4.30
C VAL A 107 -1.09 8.90 -4.48
N GLY A 108 -0.97 7.67 -4.00
CA GLY A 108 0.19 6.82 -4.25
C GLY A 108 0.36 6.53 -5.73
N THR A 109 1.58 6.67 -6.25
CA THR A 109 1.86 6.50 -7.67
C THR A 109 2.74 5.29 -7.95
N GLN A 110 3.98 5.30 -7.50
CA GLN A 110 4.95 4.25 -7.78
C GLN A 110 5.76 3.92 -6.54
N ARG A 111 6.12 2.65 -6.41
CA ARG A 111 7.00 2.20 -5.33
C ARG A 111 8.43 2.63 -5.61
N PHE A 112 9.15 2.90 -4.54
CA PHE A 112 10.59 3.19 -4.60
C PHE A 112 11.34 2.45 -3.49
N ARG A 113 12.66 2.36 -3.66
CA ARG A 113 13.59 1.89 -2.65
C ARG A 113 14.55 2.99 -2.28
N ILE A 114 14.69 3.26 -0.98
CA ILE A 114 15.68 4.20 -0.45
C ILE A 114 17.06 3.57 -0.60
N LEU A 115 17.97 4.32 -1.23
CA LEU A 115 19.38 3.99 -1.35
C LEU A 115 20.21 4.77 -0.33
N GLN A 116 19.87 6.04 -0.13
CA GLN A 116 20.53 6.92 0.83
C GLN A 116 19.51 7.86 1.44
N LEU A 117 19.45 7.89 2.77
CA LEU A 117 18.67 8.85 3.53
C LEU A 117 19.54 10.04 3.89
N ARG A 118 18.96 11.25 3.87
CA ARG A 118 19.61 12.52 4.22
C ARG A 118 18.74 13.30 5.19
N ASP A 119 19.36 13.97 6.13
CA ASP A 119 18.73 14.79 7.18
C ASP A 119 19.32 16.22 7.25
N ASP A 120 19.84 16.70 6.13
CA ASP A 120 20.48 18.01 5.98
C ASP A 120 19.47 19.18 5.84
N GLN A 121 18.17 18.88 5.82
CA GLN A 121 17.07 19.87 5.77
C GLN A 121 16.19 19.76 7.03
N SER A 122 15.20 20.62 7.15
CA SER A 122 14.20 20.57 8.21
C SER A 122 13.36 19.28 8.21
N TYR A 123 13.32 18.58 7.08
CA TYR A 123 12.66 17.30 6.83
C TYR A 123 13.61 16.32 6.13
N LEU A 124 13.29 15.02 6.20
CA LEU A 124 14.10 13.99 5.56
C LEU A 124 14.00 14.07 4.03
N THR A 125 15.12 13.84 3.36
CA THR A 125 15.20 13.58 1.92
C THR A 125 15.87 12.25 1.66
N ALA A 126 15.65 11.66 0.49
CA ALA A 126 16.32 10.42 0.12
C ALA A 126 16.65 10.36 -1.36
N VAL A 127 17.80 9.77 -1.66
CA VAL A 127 18.09 9.25 -2.99
C VAL A 127 17.42 7.90 -3.11
N VAL A 128 16.54 7.76 -4.09
CA VAL A 128 15.71 6.57 -4.28
C VAL A 128 15.89 5.99 -5.68
N SER A 129 15.68 4.68 -5.82
CA SER A 129 15.50 4.01 -7.10
C SER A 129 14.05 3.59 -7.29
N HIS A 130 13.59 3.50 -8.53
CA HIS A 130 12.29 2.93 -8.85
C HIS A 130 12.26 1.45 -8.42
N PHE A 131 11.16 1.02 -7.78
CA PHE A 131 10.96 -0.37 -7.34
C PHE A 131 9.69 -0.93 -7.95
N PRO A 132 9.70 -1.29 -9.27
CA PRO A 132 8.53 -1.81 -9.94
C PRO A 132 8.16 -3.20 -9.40
N ILE A 133 6.88 -3.54 -9.46
CA ILE A 133 6.45 -4.92 -9.26
C ILE A 133 6.50 -5.65 -10.60
N VAL A 134 7.09 -6.84 -10.61
CA VAL A 134 7.32 -7.59 -11.84
C VAL A 134 6.39 -8.80 -11.96
N ASN A 135 6.44 -9.49 -13.10
CA ASN A 135 5.74 -10.75 -13.36
C ASN A 135 4.20 -10.70 -13.27
N GLY A 136 3.58 -9.52 -13.52
CA GLY A 136 2.12 -9.37 -13.52
C GLY A 136 1.41 -10.16 -14.63
N ALA A 137 2.02 -10.26 -15.80
CA ALA A 137 1.47 -10.94 -16.98
C ALA A 137 1.87 -12.43 -17.10
N THR A 138 2.32 -13.07 -16.00
CA THR A 138 2.70 -14.48 -16.01
C THR A 138 1.51 -15.39 -15.77
N ARG A 139 1.58 -16.63 -16.27
CA ARG A 139 0.59 -17.66 -15.99
C ARG A 139 0.44 -17.89 -14.48
N LEU A 140 1.55 -17.90 -13.74
CA LEU A 140 1.52 -18.05 -12.29
C LEU A 140 0.73 -16.91 -11.60
N ALA A 141 0.91 -15.66 -12.03
CA ALA A 141 0.12 -14.54 -11.51
C ALA A 141 -1.37 -14.72 -11.80
N SER A 142 -1.72 -15.14 -13.02
CA SER A 142 -3.10 -15.45 -13.40
C SER A 142 -3.71 -16.56 -12.55
N ASP A 143 -3.02 -17.69 -12.39
CA ASP A 143 -3.49 -18.82 -11.59
C ASP A 143 -3.69 -18.45 -10.11
N LEU A 144 -2.76 -17.67 -9.54
CA LEU A 144 -2.87 -17.18 -8.16
C LEU A 144 -4.01 -16.16 -8.02
N SER A 145 -4.20 -15.27 -8.99
CA SER A 145 -5.31 -14.32 -8.98
C SER A 145 -6.67 -15.03 -8.95
N GLN A 146 -6.84 -16.09 -9.72
CA GLN A 146 -8.07 -16.90 -9.71
C GLN A 146 -8.33 -17.55 -8.34
N ARG A 147 -7.29 -17.95 -7.62
CA ARG A 147 -7.41 -18.52 -6.25
C ARG A 147 -7.70 -17.47 -5.18
N VAL A 148 -7.24 -16.25 -5.38
CA VAL A 148 -7.45 -15.12 -4.43
C VAL A 148 -8.86 -14.55 -4.56
N ARG A 149 -9.42 -14.47 -5.75
CA ARG A 149 -10.75 -13.89 -6.04
C ARG A 149 -11.88 -14.36 -5.10
N PRO A 150 -12.16 -15.66 -4.95
CA PRO A 150 -13.24 -16.12 -4.05
C PRO A 150 -12.97 -15.70 -2.60
N LYS A 151 -11.71 -15.74 -2.14
CA LYS A 151 -11.36 -15.32 -0.78
C LYS A 151 -11.62 -13.83 -0.56
N VAL A 152 -11.37 -12.98 -1.55
CA VAL A 152 -11.67 -11.55 -1.47
C VAL A 152 -13.17 -11.30 -1.36
N LEU A 153 -13.99 -11.99 -2.15
CA LEU A 153 -15.44 -11.87 -2.09
C LEU A 153 -15.97 -12.32 -0.72
N ASP A 154 -15.51 -13.46 -0.22
CA ASP A 154 -15.87 -13.95 1.12
C ASP A 154 -15.44 -12.97 2.21
N TYR A 155 -14.25 -12.40 2.09
CA TYR A 155 -13.71 -11.42 3.05
C TYR A 155 -14.55 -10.15 3.11
N VAL A 156 -14.92 -9.59 1.95
CA VAL A 156 -15.77 -8.41 1.88
C VAL A 156 -17.17 -8.70 2.44
N ALA A 157 -17.74 -9.86 2.12
CA ALA A 157 -19.04 -10.28 2.65
C ALA A 157 -19.03 -10.41 4.18
N LEU A 158 -17.99 -11.01 4.77
CA LEU A 158 -17.85 -11.14 6.23
C LEU A 158 -17.58 -9.81 6.91
N LEU A 159 -16.77 -8.93 6.30
CA LEU A 159 -16.57 -7.57 6.82
C LEU A 159 -17.86 -6.77 6.80
N SER A 160 -18.63 -6.84 5.70
CA SER A 160 -19.94 -6.20 5.56
C SER A 160 -20.87 -6.60 6.71
N LYS A 161 -20.93 -7.91 7.00
CA LYS A 161 -21.71 -8.47 8.09
C LYS A 161 -21.21 -8.00 9.47
N ALA A 162 -19.90 -8.03 9.70
CA ALA A 162 -19.29 -7.64 10.95
C ALA A 162 -19.50 -6.14 11.26
N ALA A 163 -19.37 -5.29 10.26
CA ALA A 163 -19.52 -3.83 10.37
C ALA A 163 -21.00 -3.36 10.31
N ASN A 164 -21.91 -4.27 9.99
CA ASN A 164 -23.33 -3.95 9.73
C ASN A 164 -23.51 -2.84 8.65
N VAL A 165 -22.69 -2.92 7.60
CA VAL A 165 -22.71 -2.01 6.42
C VAL A 165 -22.97 -2.83 5.19
N ASN A 166 -23.68 -2.30 4.22
CA ASN A 166 -23.86 -2.98 2.95
C ASN A 166 -22.72 -2.64 1.99
N LEU A 167 -21.67 -3.47 2.00
CA LEU A 167 -20.55 -3.36 1.07
C LEU A 167 -20.76 -4.38 -0.05
N THR A 168 -20.98 -3.90 -1.26
CA THR A 168 -21.05 -4.75 -2.46
C THR A 168 -19.84 -4.50 -3.33
N LEU A 169 -19.24 -5.57 -3.81
CA LEU A 169 -18.15 -5.54 -4.75
C LEU A 169 -18.66 -6.14 -6.06
N ASP A 170 -19.09 -5.26 -6.98
CA ASP A 170 -19.75 -5.68 -8.21
C ASP A 170 -18.80 -6.41 -9.18
N ARG A 171 -17.55 -6.00 -9.22
CA ARG A 171 -16.50 -6.63 -10.05
C ARG A 171 -15.11 -6.51 -9.45
N LEU A 172 -14.36 -7.60 -9.48
CA LEU A 172 -12.93 -7.58 -9.22
C LEU A 172 -12.15 -7.34 -10.52
N PRO A 173 -11.05 -6.58 -10.48
CA PRO A 173 -10.19 -6.37 -11.64
C PRO A 173 -9.74 -7.69 -12.26
N GLU A 174 -9.72 -7.78 -13.59
CA GLU A 174 -9.23 -8.99 -14.27
C GLU A 174 -7.71 -9.08 -14.26
N ASP A 175 -7.05 -7.93 -14.36
CA ASP A 175 -5.59 -7.83 -14.32
C ASP A 175 -5.04 -8.21 -12.93
N PRO A 176 -4.11 -9.20 -12.84
CA PRO A 176 -3.57 -9.68 -11.57
C PRO A 176 -2.85 -8.60 -10.75
N LEU A 177 -2.19 -7.63 -11.39
CA LEU A 177 -1.49 -6.54 -10.71
C LEU A 177 -2.49 -5.58 -10.05
N THR A 178 -3.52 -5.19 -10.77
CA THR A 178 -4.57 -4.31 -10.26
C THR A 178 -5.34 -4.98 -9.12
N LEU A 179 -5.62 -6.30 -9.26
CA LEU A 179 -6.24 -7.09 -8.20
C LEU A 179 -5.37 -7.12 -6.95
N ALA A 180 -4.07 -7.39 -7.08
CA ALA A 180 -3.15 -7.44 -5.94
C ALA A 180 -3.12 -6.11 -5.18
N PHE A 181 -2.98 -4.97 -5.84
CA PHE A 181 -3.03 -3.68 -5.16
C PHE A 181 -4.40 -3.39 -4.52
N LEU A 182 -5.50 -3.75 -5.16
CA LEU A 182 -6.83 -3.62 -4.57
C LEU A 182 -6.94 -4.43 -3.26
N VAL A 183 -6.48 -5.68 -3.28
CA VAL A 183 -6.48 -6.56 -2.10
C VAL A 183 -5.59 -6.00 -1.01
N ALA A 184 -4.35 -5.60 -1.33
CA ALA A 184 -3.43 -5.01 -0.37
C ALA A 184 -4.00 -3.76 0.32
N ILE A 185 -4.71 -2.90 -0.42
CA ILE A 185 -5.37 -1.70 0.12
C ILE A 185 -6.53 -2.10 1.05
N SER A 186 -7.35 -3.08 0.63
CA SER A 186 -8.60 -3.47 1.31
C SER A 186 -8.39 -4.33 2.56
N LEU A 187 -7.31 -5.11 2.63
CA LEU A 187 -7.01 -5.96 3.79
C LEU A 187 -6.86 -5.14 5.07
N GLN A 188 -7.54 -5.54 6.14
CA GLN A 188 -7.45 -4.95 7.48
C GLN A 188 -6.44 -5.73 8.33
N VAL A 189 -5.17 -5.65 7.96
CA VAL A 189 -4.06 -6.34 8.64
C VAL A 189 -3.07 -5.34 9.22
N GLY A 190 -2.20 -5.78 10.11
CA GLY A 190 -1.21 -4.91 10.76
C GLY A 190 -0.17 -4.35 9.79
N ASP A 191 0.50 -3.27 10.22
CA ASP A 191 1.46 -2.53 9.40
C ASP A 191 2.61 -3.39 8.87
N LYS A 192 3.08 -4.36 9.66
CA LYS A 192 4.11 -5.31 9.24
C LYS A 192 3.67 -6.16 8.05
N ASP A 193 2.43 -6.65 8.09
CA ASP A 193 1.85 -7.43 6.99
C ASP A 193 1.67 -6.54 5.74
N LYS A 194 1.17 -5.30 5.91
CA LYS A 194 1.06 -4.31 4.84
C LYS A 194 2.42 -3.98 4.23
N GLN A 195 3.43 -3.76 5.06
CA GLN A 195 4.78 -3.46 4.59
C GLN A 195 5.38 -4.65 3.83
N GLN A 196 5.16 -5.87 4.29
CA GLN A 196 5.59 -7.08 3.58
C GLN A 196 4.94 -7.19 2.18
N LEU A 197 3.66 -6.83 2.05
CA LEU A 197 3.00 -6.76 0.74
C LEU A 197 3.61 -5.67 -0.14
N LEU A 198 3.93 -4.50 0.41
CA LEU A 198 4.57 -3.42 -0.35
C LEU A 198 5.98 -3.79 -0.81
N GLU A 199 6.70 -4.61 -0.07
CA GLU A 199 8.07 -5.06 -0.36
C GLU A 199 8.13 -6.23 -1.33
N ALA A 200 7.00 -6.87 -1.67
CA ALA A 200 6.95 -7.98 -2.62
C ALA A 200 7.58 -7.58 -3.96
N VAL A 201 8.47 -8.41 -4.48
CA VAL A 201 9.19 -8.12 -5.75
C VAL A 201 8.28 -8.35 -6.95
N GLY A 202 7.43 -9.37 -6.90
CA GLY A 202 6.57 -9.76 -8.01
C GLY A 202 5.11 -9.96 -7.63
N VAL A 203 4.23 -9.82 -8.62
CA VAL A 203 2.79 -10.05 -8.46
C VAL A 203 2.48 -11.44 -7.91
N PRO A 204 3.12 -12.54 -8.37
CA PRO A 204 2.87 -13.87 -7.80
C PRO A 204 3.19 -13.96 -6.31
N GLU A 205 4.29 -13.34 -5.87
CA GLU A 205 4.67 -13.29 -4.46
C GLU A 205 3.63 -12.54 -3.64
N MET A 206 3.22 -11.35 -4.10
CA MET A 206 2.22 -10.52 -3.45
C MET A 206 0.89 -11.27 -3.29
N LEU A 207 0.37 -11.88 -4.38
CA LEU A 207 -0.86 -12.68 -4.36
C LEU A 207 -0.77 -13.90 -3.43
N ALA A 208 0.40 -14.55 -3.34
CA ALA A 208 0.60 -15.66 -2.43
C ALA A 208 0.57 -15.22 -0.96
N LEU A 209 1.17 -14.07 -0.63
CA LEU A 209 1.10 -13.44 0.69
C LEU A 209 -0.34 -13.07 1.04
N GLU A 210 -1.03 -12.40 0.13
CA GLU A 210 -2.45 -12.02 0.27
C GLU A 210 -3.36 -13.21 0.50
N SER A 211 -3.15 -14.29 -0.26
CA SER A 211 -3.93 -15.53 -0.10
C SER A 211 -3.80 -16.12 1.31
N ARG A 212 -2.61 -16.05 1.91
CA ARG A 212 -2.37 -16.50 3.29
C ARG A 212 -3.02 -15.57 4.32
N MET A 213 -2.86 -14.26 4.15
CA MET A 213 -3.46 -13.25 5.01
C MET A 213 -4.98 -13.32 4.96
N LEU A 214 -5.57 -13.39 3.78
CA LEU A 214 -7.01 -13.56 3.59
C LEU A 214 -7.52 -14.82 4.30
N SER A 215 -6.81 -15.96 4.20
CA SER A 215 -7.24 -17.19 4.87
C SER A 215 -7.26 -17.04 6.39
N ARG A 216 -6.27 -16.34 6.96
CA ARG A 216 -6.22 -16.02 8.39
C ARG A 216 -7.36 -15.09 8.81
N GLU A 217 -7.56 -14.01 8.08
CA GLU A 217 -8.61 -13.02 8.37
C GLU A 217 -10.02 -13.61 8.21
N LEU A 218 -10.25 -14.45 7.20
CA LEU A 218 -11.52 -15.15 7.02
C LEU A 218 -11.86 -16.05 8.21
N LEU A 219 -10.86 -16.75 8.75
CA LEU A 219 -11.05 -17.61 9.94
C LEU A 219 -11.44 -16.76 11.16
N LEU A 220 -10.73 -15.65 11.39
CA LEU A 220 -11.00 -14.73 12.49
C LEU A 220 -12.39 -14.08 12.38
N LEU A 221 -12.75 -13.58 11.20
CA LEU A 221 -14.05 -12.94 10.96
C LEU A 221 -15.21 -13.93 11.10
N LYS A 222 -15.06 -15.17 10.65
CA LYS A 222 -16.07 -16.21 10.86
C LYS A 222 -16.29 -16.45 12.34
N TYR A 223 -15.22 -16.69 13.09
CA TYR A 223 -15.30 -16.89 14.54
C TYR A 223 -15.97 -15.71 15.28
N MET A 224 -15.60 -14.48 14.92
CA MET A 224 -16.20 -13.27 15.52
C MET A 224 -17.69 -13.14 15.19
N ASN A 225 -18.09 -13.41 13.95
CA ASN A 225 -19.48 -13.34 13.53
C ASN A 225 -20.33 -14.41 14.22
N ASP A 226 -19.84 -15.66 14.29
CA ASP A 226 -20.53 -16.77 14.95
C ASP A 226 -20.73 -16.49 16.44
N THR A 227 -19.67 -16.03 17.14
CA THR A 227 -19.74 -15.66 18.56
C THR A 227 -20.74 -14.52 18.80
N ARG A 228 -20.79 -13.52 17.91
CA ARG A 228 -21.72 -12.41 18.00
C ARG A 228 -23.18 -12.86 17.84
N GLU A 229 -23.44 -13.79 16.92
CA GLU A 229 -24.79 -14.38 16.73
C GLU A 229 -25.22 -15.16 17.95
N ASP A 230 -24.33 -15.98 18.51
CA ASP A 230 -24.59 -16.76 19.72
C ASP A 230 -24.92 -15.86 20.92
N MET A 231 -24.17 -14.76 21.10
CA MET A 231 -24.45 -13.78 22.15
C MET A 231 -25.78 -13.06 21.93
N GLN A 232 -26.16 -12.76 20.68
CA GLN A 232 -27.47 -12.16 20.38
C GLN A 232 -28.61 -13.13 20.62
N LEU A 233 -28.43 -14.41 20.35
CA LEU A 233 -29.40 -15.46 20.64
C LEU A 233 -29.58 -15.65 22.16
N LEU A 234 -28.49 -15.65 22.92
CA LEU A 234 -28.54 -15.71 24.39
C LEU A 234 -29.27 -14.50 25.00
N ASN A 235 -29.05 -13.31 24.46
CA ASN A 235 -29.75 -12.09 24.90
C ASN A 235 -31.24 -12.06 24.49
N ARG A 236 -31.67 -12.88 23.54
CA ARG A 236 -33.08 -13.06 23.15
C ARG A 236 -33.74 -14.24 23.88
N GLY A 237 -33.00 -14.96 24.73
CA GLY A 237 -33.53 -16.04 25.55
C GLY A 237 -34.58 -15.55 26.56
N PRO A 238 -35.42 -16.44 27.10
CA PRO A 238 -36.62 -16.10 27.86
C PRO A 238 -36.33 -15.61 29.29
N SER A 239 -35.48 -14.59 29.43
CA SER A 239 -35.28 -13.92 30.73
C SER A 239 -36.51 -13.09 31.21
N GLY A 240 -37.63 -13.18 30.52
CA GLY A 240 -38.93 -12.59 30.91
C GLY A 240 -39.82 -13.50 31.75
N TYR A 241 -39.43 -14.74 32.05
CA TYR A 241 -40.33 -15.72 32.68
C TYR A 241 -39.85 -16.29 34.05
N ILE A 242 -38.84 -15.74 34.70
CA ILE A 242 -38.39 -16.25 35.97
C ILE A 242 -38.37 -15.13 37.00
N PHE A 243 -39.55 -14.58 37.34
CA PHE A 243 -39.89 -14.07 38.70
C PHE A 243 -41.44 -13.95 38.78
N PRO A 244 -42.14 -14.97 39.23
CA PRO A 244 -43.46 -14.74 39.82
C PRO A 244 -43.29 -14.05 41.16
N ASN A 245 -44.02 -12.99 41.40
CA ASN A 245 -44.20 -12.34 42.69
C ASN A 245 -44.71 -13.32 43.74
#